data_bab0ab4e3631b81ec55ab98bf692a599
#
_entry.id   bab0ab4e3631b81ec55ab98bf692a599
#
_cell.length_a   1.000
_cell.length_b   1.000
_cell.length_c   1.000
_cell.angle_alpha   90.00
_cell.angle_beta   90.00
_cell.angle_gamma   90.00
#
_symmetry.space_group_name_H-M   'P 1'
#
loop_
_entity.id
_entity.type
_entity.pdbx_description
1 polymer ?
#
loop_
_entity_poly.entity_id
_entity_poly.type
_entity_poly.pdbx_seq_one_letter_code
_entity_poly.pdbx_strand_id
1 'polypeptide(L)'
;MKLSKIFLPLIAATALTGCDSFLDIQPVGKVIPTTAGEFRSLITEGYSNVPYDRGLTSFRTDEVLLDATMDANDLSSYLDIWRWNDTSSDENTASFSWRTFYHVLFIANYTIESEKLMTDGSGDEIRQMVGEAYMLRALMHFNLVNLYAPAYTTCTPETTKAVPLKLDSDVESVLSRNTVAEVYKSILDDLDSAEEYLNTDTWETGYNYRFNTLSPDAMRSRVYLYMGKWEESLAASERVIAKHPQLSDINTELPNAYNSVENIVALEQTMQSQYARTIKINRNFYSKFSSTDLRRRAYFKQVTTSNITLVKGGSNTYSCTFRSGEMYLNAAEAAWHLGQYDDAREYTEKIYAVRYTDGGAAKTAAIEATDDTDVLDEILEERARELAFEGHRWFDLRRNGQPRMERNYRGETYVLEQGDARYTLRIPAEAITANPGLAE
;
A
#
# COMPACT_ATOMS: atom_id res chain seq x y z
N MET A 1 51.54 -78.59 -30.06
CA MET A 1 52.38 -77.36 -30.21
C MET A 1 51.49 -76.18 -30.12
N LYS A 2 51.85 -75.17 -29.29
CA LYS A 2 51.24 -73.87 -28.97
C LYS A 2 50.22 -73.86 -27.84
N LEU A 3 50.77 -73.54 -26.65
CA LEU A 3 50.04 -73.08 -25.47
C LEU A 3 49.41 -71.70 -25.72
N SER A 4 48.18 -71.55 -25.38
CA SER A 4 47.52 -70.25 -25.27
C SER A 4 47.31 -69.96 -23.85
N LYS A 5 47.90 -68.88 -23.33
CA LYS A 5 47.78 -68.39 -21.96
C LYS A 5 46.51 -67.63 -21.82
N ILE A 6 45.64 -68.03 -20.87
CA ILE A 6 44.46 -67.30 -20.48
C ILE A 6 44.90 -66.26 -19.44
N PHE A 7 44.73 -64.95 -19.73
CA PHE A 7 44.88 -63.85 -18.78
C PHE A 7 43.53 -63.56 -18.21
N LEU A 8 43.40 -63.66 -16.89
CA LEU A 8 42.23 -63.26 -16.11
C LEU A 8 42.41 -61.78 -15.71
N PRO A 9 41.52 -60.82 -16.06
CA PRO A 9 41.63 -59.47 -15.55
C PRO A 9 40.93 -59.40 -14.16
N LEU A 10 41.70 -59.04 -13.16
CA LEU A 10 41.25 -58.67 -11.81
C LEU A 10 40.52 -57.34 -11.89
N ILE A 11 39.21 -57.35 -11.77
CA ILE A 11 38.41 -56.12 -11.69
C ILE A 11 38.56 -55.56 -10.28
N ALA A 12 39.34 -54.48 -10.13
CA ALA A 12 39.36 -53.68 -8.93
C ALA A 12 38.11 -52.81 -8.89
N ALA A 13 37.18 -53.12 -7.99
CA ALA A 13 36.06 -52.23 -7.68
C ALA A 13 36.59 -51.06 -6.84
N THR A 14 36.88 -49.94 -7.48
CA THR A 14 37.08 -48.65 -6.81
C THR A 14 35.72 -48.12 -6.45
N ALA A 15 35.43 -48.06 -5.13
CA ALA A 15 34.28 -47.36 -4.56
C ALA A 15 34.39 -45.88 -4.95
N LEU A 16 33.48 -45.40 -5.78
CA LEU A 16 33.24 -44.00 -6.05
C LEU A 16 32.52 -43.41 -4.82
N THR A 17 33.29 -42.92 -3.85
CA THR A 17 32.77 -41.95 -2.89
C THR A 17 32.60 -40.63 -3.69
N GLY A 18 31.43 -40.44 -4.23
CA GLY A 18 31.04 -39.13 -4.78
C GLY A 18 31.10 -38.11 -3.67
N CYS A 19 31.94 -37.10 -3.80
CA CYS A 19 31.86 -35.89 -2.95
C CYS A 19 30.58 -35.17 -3.32
N ASP A 20 29.57 -35.20 -2.48
CA ASP A 20 28.35 -34.39 -2.62
C ASP A 20 28.64 -32.87 -2.66
N SER A 21 29.80 -32.46 -2.19
CA SER A 21 30.23 -31.05 -2.21
C SER A 21 30.57 -30.48 -3.61
N PHE A 22 30.59 -31.28 -4.65
CA PHE A 22 30.89 -30.81 -6.01
C PHE A 22 29.63 -30.32 -6.77
N LEU A 23 28.44 -30.59 -6.22
CA LEU A 23 27.17 -30.12 -6.79
C LEU A 23 26.65 -28.84 -6.12
N ASP A 24 27.26 -28.38 -5.04
CA ASP A 24 27.02 -27.08 -4.42
C ASP A 24 27.74 -25.96 -5.18
N ILE A 25 27.47 -25.83 -6.48
CA ILE A 25 27.88 -24.63 -7.20
C ILE A 25 26.88 -23.53 -6.84
N GLN A 26 27.19 -22.78 -5.78
CA GLN A 26 26.51 -21.52 -5.52
C GLN A 26 26.73 -20.59 -6.74
N PRO A 27 25.67 -19.96 -7.28
CA PRO A 27 25.83 -18.99 -8.35
C PRO A 27 26.80 -17.89 -7.90
N VAL A 28 27.90 -17.72 -8.61
CA VAL A 28 28.91 -16.70 -8.31
C VAL A 28 28.24 -15.33 -8.33
N GLY A 29 28.12 -14.68 -7.17
CA GLY A 29 27.56 -13.34 -7.03
C GLY A 29 26.18 -13.24 -6.37
N LYS A 30 25.57 -14.34 -5.89
CA LYS A 30 24.38 -14.28 -5.00
C LYS A 30 24.69 -14.99 -3.70
N VAL A 31 24.64 -14.25 -2.60
CA VAL A 31 24.69 -14.80 -1.25
C VAL A 31 23.32 -15.43 -0.96
N ILE A 32 23.30 -16.72 -0.66
CA ILE A 32 22.11 -17.38 -0.11
C ILE A 32 22.11 -17.07 1.41
N PRO A 33 21.16 -16.32 1.94
CA PRO A 33 21.10 -16.00 3.36
C PRO A 33 21.02 -17.26 4.21
N THR A 34 21.84 -17.33 5.26
CA THR A 34 21.86 -18.40 6.26
C THR A 34 21.85 -17.88 7.69
N THR A 35 22.25 -16.62 7.87
CA THR A 35 22.35 -15.97 9.17
C THR A 35 21.19 -14.98 9.38
N ALA A 36 20.81 -14.73 10.62
CA ALA A 36 19.78 -13.73 10.95
C ALA A 36 20.15 -12.34 10.43
N GLY A 37 21.44 -11.96 10.44
CA GLY A 37 21.92 -10.69 9.90
C GLY A 37 21.75 -10.57 8.39
N GLU A 38 21.95 -11.66 7.65
CA GLU A 38 21.72 -11.70 6.18
C GLU A 38 20.22 -11.64 5.87
N PHE A 39 19.35 -12.32 6.62
CA PHE A 39 17.91 -12.22 6.50
C PHE A 39 17.40 -10.83 6.89
N ARG A 40 17.98 -10.19 7.91
CA ARG A 40 17.67 -8.78 8.22
C ARG A 40 18.02 -7.85 7.05
N SER A 41 19.11 -8.11 6.35
CA SER A 41 19.48 -7.35 5.16
C SER A 41 18.50 -7.60 3.99
N LEU A 42 18.09 -8.85 3.80
CA LEU A 42 17.11 -9.24 2.77
C LEU A 42 15.73 -8.61 3.02
N ILE A 43 15.23 -8.65 4.27
CA ILE A 43 13.94 -8.01 4.60
C ILE A 43 14.04 -6.47 4.46
N THR A 44 15.21 -5.88 4.75
CA THR A 44 15.45 -4.45 4.53
C THR A 44 15.42 -4.10 3.04
N GLU A 45 15.94 -4.98 2.17
CA GLU A 45 15.75 -4.86 0.73
C GLU A 45 14.26 -4.92 0.36
N GLY A 46 13.49 -5.85 0.95
CA GLY A 46 12.04 -5.93 0.77
C GLY A 46 11.34 -4.61 1.08
N TYR A 47 11.63 -3.98 2.21
CA TYR A 47 11.11 -2.66 2.58
C TYR A 47 11.47 -1.58 1.56
N SER A 48 12.73 -1.54 1.11
CA SER A 48 13.20 -0.51 0.15
C SER A 48 12.63 -0.69 -1.26
N ASN A 49 12.09 -1.86 -1.57
CA ASN A 49 11.44 -2.17 -2.84
C ASN A 49 9.90 -2.11 -2.78
N VAL A 50 9.30 -1.66 -1.68
CA VAL A 50 7.84 -1.46 -1.63
C VAL A 50 7.43 -0.44 -2.70
N PRO A 51 6.53 -0.82 -3.64
CA PRO A 51 6.16 0.06 -4.74
C PRO A 51 5.41 1.33 -4.29
N TYR A 52 5.63 2.43 -5.00
CA TYR A 52 4.97 3.72 -4.75
C TYR A 52 3.66 3.89 -5.53
N ASP A 53 3.06 2.80 -5.96
CA ASP A 53 1.92 2.76 -6.86
C ASP A 53 0.67 3.40 -6.27
N ARG A 54 0.51 3.38 -4.94
CA ARG A 54 -0.55 4.14 -4.27
C ARG A 54 -0.40 5.65 -4.52
N GLY A 55 0.82 6.17 -4.51
CA GLY A 55 1.10 7.55 -4.87
C GLY A 55 0.80 7.84 -6.34
N LEU A 56 1.16 6.93 -7.24
CA LEU A 56 0.89 7.04 -8.67
C LEU A 56 -0.63 7.11 -8.97
N THR A 57 -1.47 6.46 -8.16
CA THR A 57 -2.93 6.56 -8.32
C THR A 57 -3.48 7.96 -8.07
N SER A 58 -2.74 8.86 -7.40
CA SER A 58 -3.17 10.25 -7.21
C SER A 58 -3.41 10.96 -8.55
N PHE A 59 -2.69 10.59 -9.62
CA PHE A 59 -2.95 11.11 -10.97
C PHE A 59 -4.33 10.71 -11.50
N ARG A 60 -4.98 9.70 -10.96
CA ARG A 60 -6.31 9.24 -11.38
C ARG A 60 -7.46 9.92 -10.60
N THR A 61 -7.15 10.71 -9.56
CA THR A 61 -8.12 11.28 -8.62
C THR A 61 -8.56 12.70 -8.99
N ASP A 62 -9.51 13.23 -8.24
CA ASP A 62 -9.96 14.63 -8.30
C ASP A 62 -9.00 15.60 -7.58
N GLU A 63 -7.93 15.12 -6.95
CA GLU A 63 -6.96 15.96 -6.23
C GLU A 63 -6.11 16.82 -7.17
N VAL A 64 -5.73 16.29 -8.34
CA VAL A 64 -4.67 16.86 -9.18
C VAL A 64 -5.09 17.11 -10.63
N LEU A 65 -4.45 18.13 -11.19
CA LEU A 65 -4.41 18.40 -12.64
C LEU A 65 -2.95 18.31 -13.09
N LEU A 66 -2.72 18.04 -14.38
CA LEU A 66 -1.39 18.13 -14.94
C LEU A 66 -1.02 19.58 -15.24
N ASP A 67 0.21 19.93 -14.96
CA ASP A 67 0.75 21.24 -15.34
C ASP A 67 1.20 21.23 -16.82
N ALA A 68 0.38 21.80 -17.70
CA ALA A 68 0.66 21.85 -19.13
C ALA A 68 1.92 22.66 -19.51
N THR A 69 2.53 23.36 -18.54
CA THR A 69 3.78 24.15 -18.72
C THR A 69 5.03 23.38 -18.30
N MET A 70 4.88 22.16 -17.78
CA MET A 70 5.99 21.30 -17.36
C MET A 70 6.78 20.76 -18.56
N ASP A 71 7.94 20.19 -18.24
CA ASP A 71 8.76 19.49 -19.23
C ASP A 71 7.95 18.41 -19.97
N ALA A 72 8.17 18.31 -21.29
CA ALA A 72 7.39 17.40 -22.12
C ALA A 72 7.56 15.92 -21.71
N ASN A 73 8.74 15.53 -21.21
CA ASN A 73 9.00 14.16 -20.79
C ASN A 73 8.27 13.83 -19.48
N ASP A 74 8.36 14.71 -18.47
CA ASP A 74 7.62 14.55 -17.21
C ASP A 74 6.11 14.50 -17.47
N LEU A 75 5.61 15.34 -18.38
CA LEU A 75 4.21 15.37 -18.76
C LEU A 75 3.76 14.08 -19.46
N SER A 76 4.53 13.60 -20.45
CA SER A 76 4.21 12.35 -21.17
C SER A 76 4.16 11.15 -20.24
N SER A 77 5.02 11.11 -19.23
CA SER A 77 5.07 10.00 -18.26
C SER A 77 3.77 9.80 -17.49
N TYR A 78 2.97 10.87 -17.27
CA TYR A 78 1.76 10.75 -16.44
C TYR A 78 0.46 11.07 -17.17
N LEU A 79 0.50 11.58 -18.41
CA LEU A 79 -0.70 11.99 -19.13
C LEU A 79 -1.70 10.85 -19.32
N ASP A 80 -1.21 9.66 -19.70
CA ASP A 80 -2.08 8.50 -19.91
C ASP A 80 -2.70 8.00 -18.62
N ILE A 81 -1.95 7.98 -17.52
CA ILE A 81 -2.49 7.63 -16.21
C ILE A 81 -3.55 8.66 -15.80
N TRP A 82 -3.28 9.94 -15.99
CA TRP A 82 -4.17 11.02 -15.62
C TRP A 82 -5.46 11.02 -16.44
N ARG A 83 -5.42 10.68 -17.74
CA ARG A 83 -6.62 10.56 -18.59
C ARG A 83 -7.27 9.17 -18.57
N TRP A 84 -6.87 8.30 -17.63
CA TRP A 84 -7.37 6.93 -17.47
C TRP A 84 -7.18 6.04 -18.71
N ASN A 85 -6.11 6.24 -19.46
CA ASN A 85 -5.76 5.42 -20.62
C ASN A 85 -4.85 4.26 -20.20
N ASP A 86 -5.46 3.13 -19.78
CA ASP A 86 -4.73 1.93 -19.33
C ASP A 86 -4.24 1.04 -20.50
N THR A 87 -4.40 1.51 -21.75
CA THR A 87 -3.95 0.81 -22.98
C THR A 87 -2.92 1.63 -23.75
N SER A 88 -2.21 2.52 -23.06
CA SER A 88 -1.16 3.32 -23.68
C SER A 88 -0.11 2.42 -24.31
N SER A 89 0.31 2.78 -25.53
CA SER A 89 1.48 2.23 -26.21
C SER A 89 2.69 3.15 -26.12
N ASP A 90 2.58 4.26 -25.40
CA ASP A 90 3.71 5.19 -25.20
C ASP A 90 4.67 4.62 -24.15
N GLU A 91 5.86 4.25 -24.60
CA GLU A 91 6.93 3.69 -23.76
C GLU A 91 7.41 4.65 -22.65
N ASN A 92 7.10 5.97 -22.77
CA ASN A 92 7.42 6.95 -21.74
C ASN A 92 6.39 6.98 -20.61
N THR A 93 5.21 6.37 -20.79
CA THR A 93 4.18 6.31 -19.73
C THR A 93 4.71 5.52 -18.54
N ALA A 94 4.63 6.12 -17.34
CA ALA A 94 4.99 5.44 -16.12
C ALA A 94 4.12 4.19 -15.92
N SER A 95 4.75 3.10 -15.55
CA SER A 95 4.08 1.83 -15.33
C SER A 95 3.83 1.59 -13.84
N PHE A 96 2.72 0.94 -13.53
CA PHE A 96 2.49 0.36 -12.22
C PHE A 96 3.39 -0.86 -12.01
N SER A 97 3.92 -1.02 -10.81
CA SER A 97 5.08 -1.87 -10.48
C SER A 97 4.75 -3.35 -10.30
N TRP A 98 3.91 -3.97 -11.15
CA TRP A 98 3.49 -5.37 -11.03
C TRP A 98 4.62 -6.31 -10.62
N ARG A 99 5.73 -6.27 -11.36
CA ARG A 99 6.89 -7.14 -11.13
C ARG A 99 7.54 -6.92 -9.76
N THR A 100 7.60 -5.67 -9.31
CA THR A 100 8.23 -5.32 -8.04
C THR A 100 7.41 -5.81 -6.85
N PHE A 101 6.06 -5.80 -6.94
CA PHE A 101 5.22 -6.44 -5.93
C PHE A 101 5.57 -7.91 -5.72
N TYR A 102 5.70 -8.68 -6.82
CA TYR A 102 6.05 -10.10 -6.75
C TYR A 102 7.50 -10.34 -6.30
N HIS A 103 8.41 -9.41 -6.56
CA HIS A 103 9.76 -9.46 -5.98
C HIS A 103 9.75 -9.32 -4.47
N VAL A 104 8.98 -8.36 -3.92
CA VAL A 104 8.83 -8.22 -2.46
C VAL A 104 8.11 -9.43 -1.86
N LEU A 105 7.11 -9.99 -2.54
CA LEU A 105 6.46 -11.25 -2.14
C LEU A 105 7.46 -12.41 -2.07
N PHE A 106 8.37 -12.53 -3.04
CA PHE A 106 9.43 -13.54 -3.00
C PHE A 106 10.32 -13.37 -1.76
N ILE A 107 10.77 -12.15 -1.46
CA ILE A 107 11.59 -11.87 -0.26
C ILE A 107 10.83 -12.27 1.01
N ALA A 108 9.55 -11.88 1.11
CA ALA A 108 8.72 -12.20 2.26
C ALA A 108 8.55 -13.72 2.44
N ASN A 109 8.21 -14.43 1.37
CA ASN A 109 8.03 -15.88 1.38
C ASN A 109 9.32 -16.60 1.77
N TYR A 110 10.45 -16.21 1.15
CA TYR A 110 11.73 -16.83 1.44
C TYR A 110 12.16 -16.61 2.89
N THR A 111 11.87 -15.43 3.47
CA THR A 111 12.13 -15.16 4.90
C THR A 111 11.26 -16.05 5.80
N ILE A 112 9.96 -16.20 5.51
CA ILE A 112 9.03 -17.03 6.27
C ILE A 112 9.46 -18.50 6.22
N GLU A 113 9.74 -19.04 5.03
CA GLU A 113 10.14 -20.43 4.82
C GLU A 113 11.47 -20.78 5.49
N SER A 114 12.35 -19.78 5.63
CA SER A 114 13.69 -19.95 6.19
C SER A 114 13.77 -19.76 7.72
N GLU A 115 12.65 -19.55 8.43
CA GLU A 115 12.65 -19.32 9.89
C GLU A 115 13.56 -20.29 10.66
N LYS A 116 13.42 -21.59 10.37
CA LYS A 116 14.17 -22.66 11.05
C LYS A 116 15.62 -22.83 10.56
N LEU A 117 15.96 -22.16 9.46
CA LEU A 117 17.29 -22.22 8.85
C LEU A 117 18.18 -21.08 9.33
N MET A 118 17.59 -20.02 9.92
CA MET A 118 18.33 -18.87 10.41
C MET A 118 19.20 -19.26 11.59
N THR A 119 20.50 -19.06 11.45
CA THR A 119 21.49 -19.27 12.50
C THR A 119 21.87 -17.96 13.17
N ASP A 120 22.46 -17.99 14.34
CA ASP A 120 23.08 -16.88 15.07
C ASP A 120 22.16 -15.73 15.56
N GLY A 121 20.87 -15.74 15.26
CA GLY A 121 19.90 -14.79 15.80
C GLY A 121 19.30 -15.27 17.12
N SER A 122 18.82 -14.31 17.94
CA SER A 122 17.93 -14.64 19.04
C SER A 122 16.56 -15.09 18.52
N GLY A 123 15.84 -15.90 19.30
CA GLY A 123 14.49 -16.32 18.92
C GLY A 123 13.55 -15.13 18.69
N ASP A 124 13.67 -14.07 19.51
CA ASP A 124 12.85 -12.87 19.38
C ASP A 124 13.17 -12.07 18.11
N GLU A 125 14.46 -11.96 17.75
CA GLU A 125 14.89 -11.30 16.51
C GLU A 125 14.38 -12.03 15.28
N ILE A 126 14.49 -13.37 15.24
CA ILE A 126 14.00 -14.19 14.14
C ILE A 126 12.47 -14.06 14.03
N ARG A 127 11.74 -14.18 15.15
CA ARG A 127 10.29 -14.01 15.19
C ARG A 127 9.88 -12.63 14.65
N GLN A 128 10.54 -11.56 15.12
CA GLN A 128 10.25 -10.20 14.63
C GLN A 128 10.41 -10.11 13.10
N MET A 129 11.49 -10.66 12.53
CA MET A 129 11.73 -10.65 11.08
C MET A 129 10.66 -11.43 10.31
N VAL A 130 10.24 -12.58 10.81
CA VAL A 130 9.18 -13.40 10.20
C VAL A 130 7.84 -12.67 10.28
N GLY A 131 7.52 -12.02 11.41
CA GLY A 131 6.32 -11.17 11.54
C GLY A 131 6.33 -9.99 10.55
N GLU A 132 7.48 -9.33 10.37
CA GLU A 132 7.65 -8.28 9.37
C GLU A 132 7.45 -8.82 7.94
N ALA A 133 7.88 -10.06 7.65
CA ALA A 133 7.70 -10.70 6.35
C ALA A 133 6.21 -11.01 6.08
N TYR A 134 5.45 -11.50 7.07
CA TYR A 134 4.01 -11.66 6.95
C TYR A 134 3.31 -10.33 6.67
N MET A 135 3.68 -9.25 7.37
CA MET A 135 3.15 -7.90 7.11
C MET A 135 3.45 -7.40 5.70
N LEU A 136 4.69 -7.61 5.19
CA LEU A 136 5.05 -7.26 3.81
C LEU A 136 4.19 -8.04 2.82
N ARG A 137 4.01 -9.34 3.02
CA ARG A 137 3.20 -10.20 2.14
C ARG A 137 1.74 -9.74 2.12
N ALA A 138 1.16 -9.46 3.27
CA ALA A 138 -0.18 -8.91 3.40
C ALA A 138 -0.32 -7.57 2.65
N LEU A 139 0.61 -6.63 2.87
CA LEU A 139 0.59 -5.30 2.25
C LEU A 139 0.72 -5.39 0.72
N MET A 140 1.60 -6.26 0.20
CA MET A 140 1.77 -6.43 -1.25
C MET A 140 0.50 -7.01 -1.89
N HIS A 141 -0.08 -8.06 -1.34
CA HIS A 141 -1.34 -8.62 -1.85
C HIS A 141 -2.49 -7.62 -1.73
N PHE A 142 -2.56 -6.83 -0.65
CA PHE A 142 -3.57 -5.80 -0.48
C PHE A 142 -3.45 -4.69 -1.55
N ASN A 143 -2.24 -4.23 -1.83
CA ASN A 143 -2.01 -3.24 -2.88
C ASN A 143 -2.35 -3.82 -4.26
N LEU A 144 -1.91 -5.04 -4.57
CA LEU A 144 -2.20 -5.73 -5.83
C LEU A 144 -3.72 -5.89 -6.05
N VAL A 145 -4.47 -6.42 -5.09
CA VAL A 145 -5.91 -6.65 -5.26
C VAL A 145 -6.65 -5.32 -5.42
N ASN A 146 -6.24 -4.27 -4.70
CA ASN A 146 -6.86 -2.95 -4.81
C ASN A 146 -6.48 -2.17 -6.06
N LEU A 147 -5.40 -2.51 -6.75
CA LEU A 147 -5.05 -1.94 -8.05
C LEU A 147 -5.73 -2.69 -9.21
N TYR A 148 -5.68 -4.02 -9.21
CA TYR A 148 -5.95 -4.87 -10.37
C TYR A 148 -7.23 -5.71 -10.29
N ALA A 149 -8.03 -5.57 -9.23
CA ALA A 149 -9.34 -6.19 -9.12
C ALA A 149 -10.41 -5.15 -8.79
N PRO A 150 -11.71 -5.40 -9.07
CA PRO A 150 -12.80 -4.57 -8.58
C PRO A 150 -12.75 -4.41 -7.05
N ALA A 151 -13.25 -3.29 -6.53
CA ALA A 151 -13.35 -3.11 -5.08
C ALA A 151 -14.25 -4.20 -4.47
N TYR A 152 -13.91 -4.68 -3.28
CA TYR A 152 -14.59 -5.79 -2.62
C TYR A 152 -16.12 -5.60 -2.54
N THR A 153 -16.56 -4.38 -2.21
CA THR A 153 -17.97 -4.01 -2.07
C THR A 153 -18.71 -3.77 -3.39
N THR A 154 -18.01 -3.75 -4.54
CA THR A 154 -18.59 -3.47 -5.86
C THR A 154 -18.63 -4.68 -6.78
N CYS A 155 -18.30 -5.87 -6.28
CA CYS A 155 -18.28 -7.12 -7.04
C CYS A 155 -18.88 -8.27 -6.24
N THR A 156 -18.85 -9.47 -6.80
CA THR A 156 -19.14 -10.73 -6.07
C THR A 156 -17.79 -11.37 -5.69
N PRO A 157 -17.27 -11.12 -4.47
CA PRO A 157 -15.88 -11.44 -4.13
C PRO A 157 -15.52 -12.92 -4.30
N GLU A 158 -16.48 -13.82 -4.08
CA GLU A 158 -16.31 -15.28 -4.13
C GLU A 158 -16.05 -15.79 -5.56
N THR A 159 -16.47 -15.05 -6.58
CA THR A 159 -16.37 -15.47 -7.99
C THR A 159 -15.59 -14.52 -8.86
N THR A 160 -15.47 -13.24 -8.46
CA THR A 160 -14.72 -12.24 -9.22
C THR A 160 -13.22 -12.51 -9.16
N LYS A 161 -12.59 -12.67 -10.31
CA LYS A 161 -11.14 -12.91 -10.42
C LYS A 161 -10.36 -11.64 -10.08
N ALA A 162 -9.33 -11.83 -9.26
CA ALA A 162 -8.43 -10.78 -8.80
C ALA A 162 -7.00 -10.99 -9.34
N VAL A 163 -6.06 -11.18 -8.44
CA VAL A 163 -4.63 -11.38 -8.71
C VAL A 163 -4.19 -12.76 -8.21
N PRO A 164 -3.12 -13.35 -8.73
CA PRO A 164 -2.60 -14.58 -8.17
C PRO A 164 -2.01 -14.36 -6.79
N LEU A 165 -2.31 -15.30 -5.88
CA LEU A 165 -1.63 -15.43 -4.61
C LEU A 165 -0.27 -16.09 -4.83
N LYS A 166 0.78 -15.50 -4.28
CA LYS A 166 2.13 -16.06 -4.22
C LYS A 166 2.52 -16.24 -2.76
N LEU A 167 2.43 -17.49 -2.28
CA LEU A 167 2.59 -17.84 -0.86
C LEU A 167 3.84 -18.69 -0.59
N ASP A 168 4.66 -18.90 -1.59
CA ASP A 168 5.93 -19.64 -1.54
C ASP A 168 7.03 -18.92 -2.32
N SER A 169 8.27 -19.35 -2.15
CA SER A 169 9.44 -18.81 -2.85
C SER A 169 9.77 -19.49 -4.19
N ASP A 170 8.91 -20.41 -4.68
CA ASP A 170 9.12 -21.08 -5.97
C ASP A 170 8.91 -20.10 -7.14
N VAL A 171 9.99 -19.76 -7.86
CA VAL A 171 9.95 -18.80 -8.97
C VAL A 171 9.48 -19.41 -10.30
N GLU A 172 9.34 -20.74 -10.39
CA GLU A 172 8.97 -21.46 -11.61
C GLU A 172 7.47 -21.76 -11.68
N SER A 173 6.73 -21.58 -10.59
CA SER A 173 5.32 -21.91 -10.55
C SER A 173 4.48 -20.99 -11.45
N VAL A 174 3.64 -21.58 -12.31
CA VAL A 174 2.64 -20.87 -13.11
C VAL A 174 1.40 -20.64 -12.27
N LEU A 175 1.09 -19.39 -12.01
CA LEU A 175 -0.01 -19.00 -11.13
C LEU A 175 -1.27 -18.67 -11.93
N SER A 176 -2.44 -19.04 -11.39
CA SER A 176 -3.75 -18.58 -11.86
C SER A 176 -4.28 -17.46 -10.98
N ARG A 177 -5.23 -16.69 -11.50
CA ARG A 177 -5.89 -15.63 -10.72
C ARG A 177 -6.79 -16.23 -9.66
N ASN A 178 -6.59 -15.83 -8.42
CA ASN A 178 -7.49 -16.13 -7.31
C ASN A 178 -8.72 -15.22 -7.33
N THR A 179 -9.74 -15.56 -6.56
CA THR A 179 -10.88 -14.68 -6.37
C THR A 179 -10.54 -13.52 -5.41
N VAL A 180 -11.34 -12.46 -5.46
CA VAL A 180 -11.18 -11.33 -4.52
C VAL A 180 -11.28 -11.83 -3.08
N ALA A 181 -12.25 -12.70 -2.76
CA ALA A 181 -12.42 -13.26 -1.42
C ALA A 181 -11.23 -14.08 -0.96
N GLU A 182 -10.64 -14.92 -1.83
CA GLU A 182 -9.44 -15.70 -1.51
C GLU A 182 -8.24 -14.80 -1.19
N VAL A 183 -8.04 -13.72 -1.97
CA VAL A 183 -6.94 -12.79 -1.73
C VAL A 183 -7.12 -12.05 -0.41
N TYR A 184 -8.32 -11.53 -0.12
CA TYR A 184 -8.59 -10.85 1.16
C TYR A 184 -8.48 -11.79 2.36
N LYS A 185 -8.92 -13.06 2.19
CA LYS A 185 -8.71 -14.07 3.23
C LYS A 185 -7.23 -14.29 3.52
N SER A 186 -6.42 -14.47 2.48
CA SER A 186 -4.97 -14.65 2.63
C SER A 186 -4.29 -13.46 3.31
N ILE A 187 -4.73 -12.23 3.01
CA ILE A 187 -4.25 -11.03 3.68
C ILE A 187 -4.55 -11.09 5.19
N LEU A 188 -5.77 -11.47 5.57
CA LEU A 188 -6.16 -11.58 6.99
C LEU A 188 -5.42 -12.71 7.70
N ASP A 189 -5.23 -13.87 7.06
CA ASP A 189 -4.44 -14.99 7.59
C ASP A 189 -2.96 -14.54 7.85
N ASP A 190 -2.40 -13.72 6.96
CA ASP A 190 -1.06 -13.16 7.14
C ASP A 190 -1.01 -12.15 8.30
N LEU A 191 -2.06 -11.34 8.50
CA LEU A 191 -2.13 -10.42 9.63
C LEU A 191 -2.27 -11.16 10.97
N ASP A 192 -3.00 -12.28 11.00
CA ASP A 192 -3.08 -13.14 12.19
C ASP A 192 -1.71 -13.73 12.51
N SER A 193 -1.00 -14.24 11.50
CA SER A 193 0.38 -14.74 11.66
C SER A 193 1.32 -13.62 12.12
N ALA A 194 1.25 -12.43 11.51
CA ALA A 194 2.09 -11.30 11.90
C ALA A 194 1.91 -10.90 13.36
N GLU A 195 0.66 -10.90 13.85
CA GLU A 195 0.34 -10.60 15.27
C GLU A 195 0.99 -11.60 16.23
N GLU A 196 1.04 -12.89 15.87
CA GLU A 196 1.68 -13.91 16.69
C GLU A 196 3.21 -13.75 16.75
N TYR A 197 3.83 -13.23 15.68
CA TYR A 197 5.28 -13.17 15.53
C TYR A 197 5.89 -11.83 15.96
N LEU A 198 5.24 -10.70 15.69
CA LEU A 198 5.75 -9.36 16.03
C LEU A 198 5.87 -9.17 17.55
N ASN A 199 7.01 -8.64 18.00
CA ASN A 199 7.32 -8.45 19.41
C ASN A 199 7.95 -7.10 19.74
N THR A 200 8.09 -6.21 18.76
CA THR A 200 8.62 -4.86 18.93
C THR A 200 7.50 -3.86 18.91
N ASP A 201 7.26 -3.16 20.03
CA ASP A 201 6.17 -2.18 20.15
C ASP A 201 6.48 -0.87 19.42
N THR A 202 7.72 -0.40 19.51
CA THR A 202 8.17 0.85 18.89
C THR A 202 9.60 0.72 18.39
N TRP A 203 9.87 1.35 17.27
CA TRP A 203 11.21 1.45 16.72
C TRP A 203 11.85 2.80 17.07
N GLU A 204 13.17 2.81 17.22
CA GLU A 204 13.92 4.05 17.32
C GLU A 204 13.88 4.83 16.01
N THR A 205 14.11 6.13 16.09
CA THR A 205 14.15 7.03 14.92
C THR A 205 15.16 6.52 13.88
N GLY A 206 14.71 6.38 12.64
CA GLY A 206 15.46 5.80 11.53
C GLY A 206 14.95 4.41 11.11
N TYR A 207 14.20 3.73 11.98
CA TYR A 207 13.57 2.44 11.68
C TYR A 207 12.04 2.51 11.70
N ASN A 208 11.45 3.69 11.66
CA ASN A 208 10.00 3.93 11.64
C ASN A 208 9.27 3.27 10.46
N TYR A 209 10.02 2.80 9.45
CA TYR A 209 9.49 2.04 8.32
C TYR A 209 9.21 0.57 8.63
N ARG A 210 9.74 0.04 9.74
CA ARG A 210 9.55 -1.37 10.11
C ARG A 210 8.21 -1.57 10.81
N PHE A 211 7.61 -2.72 10.56
CA PHE A 211 6.37 -3.12 11.24
C PHE A 211 6.61 -3.42 12.71
N ASN A 212 5.60 -3.10 13.51
CA ASN A 212 5.59 -3.25 14.96
C ASN A 212 4.29 -3.94 15.41
N THR A 213 4.10 -4.14 16.71
CA THR A 213 2.94 -4.85 17.27
C THR A 213 1.58 -4.16 17.01
N LEU A 214 1.55 -2.89 16.63
CA LEU A 214 0.32 -2.18 16.23
C LEU A 214 -0.02 -2.35 14.75
N SER A 215 0.95 -2.74 13.93
CA SER A 215 0.82 -2.79 12.48
C SER A 215 -0.28 -3.73 11.99
N PRO A 216 -0.47 -4.95 12.57
CA PRO A 216 -1.57 -5.82 12.17
C PRO A 216 -2.95 -5.17 12.36
N ASP A 217 -3.22 -4.57 13.51
CA ASP A 217 -4.51 -3.93 13.76
C ASP A 217 -4.72 -2.67 12.91
N ALA A 218 -3.69 -1.86 12.69
CA ALA A 218 -3.77 -0.71 11.79
C ALA A 218 -4.11 -1.15 10.35
N MET A 219 -3.51 -2.24 9.88
CA MET A 219 -3.83 -2.77 8.57
C MET A 219 -5.20 -3.45 8.53
N ARG A 220 -5.60 -4.22 9.57
CA ARG A 220 -6.95 -4.81 9.68
C ARG A 220 -8.04 -3.73 9.63
N SER A 221 -7.85 -2.61 10.31
CA SER A 221 -8.77 -1.46 10.26
C SER A 221 -9.06 -1.06 8.81
N ARG A 222 -8.01 -0.88 7.99
CA ARG A 222 -8.13 -0.52 6.56
C ARG A 222 -8.72 -1.66 5.72
N VAL A 223 -8.26 -2.90 5.92
CA VAL A 223 -8.72 -4.08 5.17
C VAL A 223 -10.21 -4.30 5.38
N TYR A 224 -10.66 -4.32 6.62
CA TYR A 224 -12.08 -4.51 6.95
C TYR A 224 -12.95 -3.34 6.47
N LEU A 225 -12.47 -2.11 6.55
CA LEU A 225 -13.14 -0.95 5.97
C LEU A 225 -13.39 -1.14 4.46
N TYR A 226 -12.38 -1.64 3.72
CA TYR A 226 -12.50 -1.88 2.28
C TYR A 226 -13.40 -3.08 1.95
N MET A 227 -13.56 -4.01 2.87
CA MET A 227 -14.50 -5.14 2.77
C MET A 227 -15.94 -4.77 3.14
N GLY A 228 -16.20 -3.60 3.74
CA GLY A 228 -17.49 -3.24 4.32
C GLY A 228 -17.83 -4.04 5.59
N LYS A 229 -16.79 -4.56 6.28
CA LYS A 229 -16.91 -5.26 7.56
C LYS A 229 -16.74 -4.27 8.69
N TRP A 230 -17.84 -3.61 9.01
CA TRP A 230 -17.83 -2.41 9.83
C TRP A 230 -17.49 -2.69 11.29
N GLU A 231 -18.05 -3.75 11.90
CA GLU A 231 -17.74 -4.13 13.28
C GLU A 231 -16.25 -4.45 13.45
N GLU A 232 -15.68 -5.23 12.53
CA GLU A 232 -14.27 -5.61 12.60
C GLU A 232 -13.34 -4.41 12.34
N SER A 233 -13.74 -3.50 11.43
CA SER A 233 -12.98 -2.28 11.15
C SER A 233 -12.97 -1.34 12.35
N LEU A 234 -14.13 -1.13 12.99
CA LEU A 234 -14.26 -0.32 14.20
C LEU A 234 -13.41 -0.89 15.32
N ALA A 235 -13.58 -2.17 15.63
CA ALA A 235 -12.83 -2.83 16.70
C ALA A 235 -11.31 -2.76 16.49
N ALA A 236 -10.82 -2.95 15.25
CA ALA A 236 -9.40 -2.83 14.93
C ALA A 236 -8.90 -1.39 15.10
N SER A 237 -9.68 -0.40 14.64
CA SER A 237 -9.36 1.02 14.81
C SER A 237 -9.27 1.40 16.29
N GLU A 238 -10.22 0.97 17.10
CA GLU A 238 -10.26 1.25 18.54
C GLU A 238 -9.07 0.65 19.28
N ARG A 239 -8.65 -0.59 18.93
CA ARG A 239 -7.45 -1.20 19.53
C ARG A 239 -6.18 -0.38 19.25
N VAL A 240 -6.07 0.19 18.04
CA VAL A 240 -4.96 1.09 17.71
C VAL A 240 -5.08 2.40 18.47
N ILE A 241 -6.24 3.05 18.43
CA ILE A 241 -6.48 4.34 19.11
C ILE A 241 -6.22 4.22 20.62
N ALA A 242 -6.62 3.12 21.25
CA ALA A 242 -6.39 2.90 22.68
C ALA A 242 -4.90 2.90 23.06
N LYS A 243 -4.02 2.44 22.16
CA LYS A 243 -2.57 2.38 22.39
C LYS A 243 -1.81 3.56 21.79
N HIS A 244 -2.33 4.15 20.73
CA HIS A 244 -1.68 5.23 19.96
C HIS A 244 -2.70 6.32 19.54
N PRO A 245 -3.24 7.11 20.50
CA PRO A 245 -4.28 8.11 20.23
C PRO A 245 -3.76 9.44 19.70
N GLN A 246 -2.45 9.64 19.59
CA GLN A 246 -1.82 10.93 19.32
C GLN A 246 -2.23 11.46 17.95
N LEU A 247 -2.62 12.74 17.91
CA LEU A 247 -2.80 13.52 16.71
C LEU A 247 -1.84 14.72 16.75
N SER A 248 -1.19 14.99 15.62
CA SER A 248 -0.18 16.05 15.52
C SER A 248 -0.82 17.44 15.54
N ASP A 249 -0.11 18.42 16.11
CA ASP A 249 -0.43 19.83 15.88
C ASP A 249 0.03 20.23 14.47
N ILE A 250 -0.93 20.42 13.58
CA ILE A 250 -0.71 20.80 12.17
C ILE A 250 0.06 22.12 12.02
N ASN A 251 0.16 22.95 13.05
CA ASN A 251 0.95 24.18 13.02
C ASN A 251 2.46 23.93 13.16
N THR A 252 2.85 22.79 13.69
CA THR A 252 4.24 22.44 14.02
C THR A 252 4.80 21.35 13.12
N GLU A 253 3.98 20.39 12.70
CA GLU A 253 4.41 19.29 11.84
C GLU A 253 3.30 18.82 10.90
N LEU A 254 3.69 18.19 9.79
CA LEU A 254 2.75 17.51 8.91
C LEU A 254 2.38 16.14 9.50
N PRO A 255 1.09 15.76 9.51
CA PRO A 255 0.63 14.51 10.14
C PRO A 255 1.21 13.25 9.48
N ASN A 256 1.62 13.35 8.22
CA ASN A 256 2.23 12.24 7.47
C ASN A 256 3.76 12.26 7.46
N ALA A 257 4.42 13.12 8.23
CA ALA A 257 5.89 13.16 8.29
C ALA A 257 6.46 11.85 8.84
N TYR A 258 7.67 11.50 8.41
CA TYR A 258 8.37 10.26 8.80
C TYR A 258 8.45 10.05 10.32
N ASN A 259 8.61 11.13 11.06
CA ASN A 259 8.73 11.14 12.52
C ASN A 259 7.55 11.83 13.21
N SER A 260 6.41 11.94 12.54
CA SER A 260 5.18 12.48 13.16
C SER A 260 4.76 11.65 14.37
N VAL A 261 4.18 12.31 15.37
CA VAL A 261 3.60 11.64 16.54
C VAL A 261 2.42 10.73 16.18
N GLU A 262 1.84 10.91 14.98
CA GLU A 262 0.79 10.03 14.47
C GLU A 262 1.32 8.73 13.87
N ASN A 263 2.62 8.64 13.64
CA ASN A 263 3.22 7.55 12.88
C ASN A 263 3.13 6.21 13.62
N ILE A 264 2.50 5.23 12.98
CA ILE A 264 2.54 3.82 13.37
C ILE A 264 3.59 3.11 12.51
N VAL A 265 3.58 3.35 11.20
CA VAL A 265 4.58 2.87 10.23
C VAL A 265 4.77 3.93 9.15
N ALA A 266 6.01 4.27 8.81
CA ALA A 266 6.36 5.20 7.74
C ALA A 266 7.19 4.51 6.66
N LEU A 267 6.53 3.90 5.67
CA LEU A 267 7.16 3.03 4.68
C LEU A 267 6.99 3.52 3.23
N GLU A 268 5.94 4.29 2.93
CA GLU A 268 5.60 4.65 1.55
C GLU A 268 6.04 6.07 1.18
N GLN A 269 6.33 6.28 -0.10
CA GLN A 269 6.62 7.58 -0.69
C GLN A 269 5.46 7.98 -1.62
N THR A 270 4.30 8.29 -1.06
CA THR A 270 3.06 8.46 -1.82
C THR A 270 3.06 9.66 -2.76
N MET A 271 3.68 10.78 -2.37
CA MET A 271 3.79 11.97 -3.20
C MET A 271 5.24 12.42 -3.30
N GLN A 272 6.04 11.63 -4.01
CA GLN A 272 7.46 11.90 -4.22
C GLN A 272 7.71 13.17 -5.05
N SER A 273 8.95 13.66 -5.05
CA SER A 273 9.32 14.93 -5.70
C SER A 273 8.99 14.98 -7.20
N GLN A 274 9.11 13.86 -7.90
CA GLN A 274 8.77 13.78 -9.34
C GLN A 274 7.28 13.97 -9.57
N TYR A 275 6.41 13.35 -8.74
CA TYR A 275 4.97 13.54 -8.83
C TYR A 275 4.60 14.99 -8.52
N ALA A 276 5.07 15.52 -7.41
CA ALA A 276 4.70 16.85 -6.94
C ALA A 276 5.07 17.97 -7.91
N ARG A 277 6.17 17.85 -8.68
CA ARG A 277 6.55 18.87 -9.67
C ARG A 277 5.74 18.82 -10.97
N THR A 278 5.07 17.68 -11.26
CA THR A 278 4.30 17.46 -12.49
C THR A 278 2.83 17.88 -12.35
N ILE A 279 2.34 18.05 -11.13
CA ILE A 279 0.95 18.33 -10.84
C ILE A 279 0.67 19.80 -10.55
N LYS A 280 -0.57 20.19 -10.80
CA LYS A 280 -1.25 21.33 -10.17
C LYS A 280 -2.38 20.82 -9.29
N ILE A 281 -2.65 21.54 -8.22
CA ILE A 281 -3.77 21.21 -7.35
C ILE A 281 -5.07 21.58 -8.04
N ASN A 282 -6.03 20.65 -8.08
CA ASN A 282 -7.36 20.93 -8.58
C ASN A 282 -8.06 21.96 -7.68
N ARG A 283 -8.54 23.05 -8.28
CA ARG A 283 -9.16 24.15 -7.52
C ARG A 283 -10.43 23.71 -6.79
N ASN A 284 -11.21 22.81 -7.38
CA ASN A 284 -12.41 22.28 -6.71
C ASN A 284 -12.02 21.46 -5.48
N PHE A 285 -10.91 20.68 -5.56
CA PHE A 285 -10.39 19.98 -4.40
C PHE A 285 -9.85 20.96 -3.34
N TYR A 286 -9.05 21.95 -3.76
CA TYR A 286 -8.54 22.99 -2.84
C TYR A 286 -9.66 23.77 -2.14
N SER A 287 -10.79 24.00 -2.81
CA SER A 287 -11.93 24.73 -2.22
C SER A 287 -12.62 23.99 -1.07
N LYS A 288 -12.39 22.67 -0.92
CA LYS A 288 -12.86 21.88 0.22
C LYS A 288 -12.19 22.29 1.55
N PHE A 289 -11.03 22.94 1.48
CA PHE A 289 -10.33 23.47 2.66
C PHE A 289 -10.77 24.91 2.90
N SER A 290 -11.62 25.10 3.91
CA SER A 290 -12.11 26.43 4.30
C SER A 290 -11.00 27.35 4.81
N SER A 291 -11.30 28.61 5.05
CA SER A 291 -10.34 29.56 5.66
C SER A 291 -10.00 29.22 7.10
N THR A 292 -10.86 28.46 7.78
CA THR A 292 -10.63 27.98 9.16
C THR A 292 -9.89 26.65 9.22
N ASP A 293 -9.73 25.97 8.09
CA ASP A 293 -8.96 24.72 7.97
C ASP A 293 -7.46 25.03 7.94
N LEU A 294 -6.74 24.64 8.97
CA LEU A 294 -5.31 24.90 9.12
C LEU A 294 -4.48 24.15 8.07
N ARG A 295 -4.99 23.02 7.55
CA ARG A 295 -4.36 22.26 6.47
C ARG A 295 -4.26 23.05 5.18
N ARG A 296 -5.15 24.01 4.97
CA ARG A 296 -5.09 24.89 3.79
C ARG A 296 -3.75 25.58 3.63
N ARG A 297 -3.13 26.02 4.72
CA ARG A 297 -1.79 26.65 4.71
C ARG A 297 -0.66 25.65 4.91
N ALA A 298 -0.93 24.52 5.59
CA ALA A 298 0.08 23.52 5.85
C ALA A 298 0.33 22.61 4.63
N TYR A 299 -0.74 22.29 3.86
CA TYR A 299 -0.64 21.39 2.71
C TYR A 299 -0.35 22.11 1.40
N PHE A 300 -0.71 23.41 1.30
CA PHE A 300 -0.66 24.15 0.04
C PHE A 300 0.01 25.50 0.18
N LYS A 301 0.64 25.94 -0.93
CA LYS A 301 1.09 27.30 -1.12
C LYS A 301 0.40 27.87 -2.36
N GLN A 302 -0.40 28.90 -2.14
CA GLN A 302 -0.99 29.64 -3.26
C GLN A 302 0.04 30.63 -3.81
N VAL A 303 0.50 30.39 -5.04
CA VAL A 303 1.50 31.24 -5.72
C VAL A 303 0.81 32.37 -6.46
N THR A 304 -0.31 32.06 -7.15
CA THR A 304 -1.22 33.02 -7.79
C THR A 304 -2.66 32.54 -7.58
N THR A 305 -3.66 33.33 -8.01
CA THR A 305 -5.07 32.89 -7.96
C THR A 305 -5.34 31.59 -8.71
N SER A 306 -4.53 31.26 -9.70
CA SER A 306 -4.68 30.06 -10.53
C SER A 306 -3.60 29.00 -10.29
N ASN A 307 -2.54 29.33 -9.52
CA ASN A 307 -1.43 28.42 -9.27
C ASN A 307 -1.33 28.13 -7.77
N ILE A 308 -1.69 26.89 -7.42
CA ILE A 308 -1.60 26.32 -6.07
C ILE A 308 -0.64 25.16 -6.14
N THR A 309 0.41 25.20 -5.33
CA THR A 309 1.43 24.14 -5.26
C THR A 309 1.26 23.33 -3.98
N LEU A 310 1.66 22.06 -4.03
CA LEU A 310 1.64 21.16 -2.89
C LEU A 310 2.85 21.44 -1.98
N VAL A 311 2.60 21.50 -0.67
CA VAL A 311 3.62 21.51 0.38
C VAL A 311 3.70 20.17 1.10
N LYS A 312 2.54 19.52 1.28
CA LYS A 312 2.44 18.18 1.85
C LYS A 312 2.89 17.14 0.82
N GLY A 313 4.18 16.95 0.67
CA GLY A 313 4.75 16.05 -0.32
C GLY A 313 5.93 16.70 -1.04
N GLY A 314 6.30 16.15 -2.20
CA GLY A 314 7.46 16.63 -2.94
C GLY A 314 8.80 16.22 -2.33
N SER A 315 8.80 15.25 -1.43
CA SER A 315 9.96 14.63 -0.81
C SER A 315 10.07 13.17 -1.20
N ASN A 316 11.29 12.66 -1.27
CA ASN A 316 11.56 11.23 -1.42
C ASN A 316 11.79 10.55 -0.06
N THR A 317 11.47 11.22 1.03
CA THR A 317 11.46 10.63 2.37
C THR A 317 10.22 9.78 2.54
N TYR A 318 10.32 8.68 3.25
CA TYR A 318 9.17 7.89 3.65
C TYR A 318 8.20 8.75 4.46
N SER A 319 6.93 8.47 4.30
CA SER A 319 5.82 9.09 5.03
C SER A 319 4.98 8.04 5.72
N CYS A 320 4.08 8.45 6.60
CA CYS A 320 3.23 7.54 7.34
C CYS A 320 2.38 6.69 6.38
N THR A 321 2.55 5.39 6.47
CA THR A 321 1.74 4.37 5.77
C THR A 321 0.49 4.03 6.56
N PHE A 322 0.65 3.93 7.89
CA PHE A 322 -0.43 3.84 8.88
C PHE A 322 -0.20 4.92 9.94
N ARG A 323 -1.24 5.67 10.27
CA ARG A 323 -1.19 6.73 11.28
C ARG A 323 -2.54 6.90 11.99
N SER A 324 -2.50 7.50 13.18
CA SER A 324 -3.67 7.68 14.04
C SER A 324 -4.84 8.40 13.36
N GLY A 325 -4.56 9.45 12.55
CA GLY A 325 -5.62 10.19 11.86
C GLY A 325 -6.44 9.32 10.90
N GLU A 326 -5.83 8.31 10.26
CA GLU A 326 -6.58 7.33 9.47
C GLU A 326 -7.46 6.45 10.36
N MET A 327 -6.95 6.01 11.52
CA MET A 327 -7.69 5.13 12.44
C MET A 327 -8.96 5.81 12.97
N TYR A 328 -8.88 7.09 13.33
CA TYR A 328 -10.05 7.86 13.73
C TYR A 328 -11.11 7.95 12.62
N LEU A 329 -10.69 8.18 11.38
CA LEU A 329 -11.62 8.27 10.25
C LEU A 329 -12.17 6.91 9.79
N ASN A 330 -11.40 5.83 9.94
CA ASN A 330 -11.90 4.47 9.74
C ASN A 330 -12.95 4.12 10.81
N ALA A 331 -12.70 4.47 12.07
CA ALA A 331 -13.66 4.28 13.15
C ALA A 331 -14.94 5.08 12.92
N ALA A 332 -14.83 6.37 12.52
CA ALA A 332 -15.96 7.23 12.24
C ALA A 332 -16.87 6.66 11.14
N GLU A 333 -16.28 6.23 10.00
CA GLU A 333 -17.03 5.65 8.90
C GLU A 333 -17.69 4.32 9.31
N ALA A 334 -16.94 3.45 9.99
CA ALA A 334 -17.47 2.16 10.45
C ALA A 334 -18.61 2.35 11.48
N ALA A 335 -18.46 3.24 12.46
CA ALA A 335 -19.48 3.57 13.45
C ALA A 335 -20.76 4.07 12.78
N TRP A 336 -20.65 4.94 11.77
CA TRP A 336 -21.82 5.43 11.03
C TRP A 336 -22.58 4.27 10.37
N HIS A 337 -21.89 3.35 9.68
CA HIS A 337 -22.52 2.19 9.05
C HIS A 337 -23.18 1.22 10.04
N LEU A 338 -22.75 1.24 11.29
CA LEU A 338 -23.36 0.46 12.39
C LEU A 338 -24.53 1.18 13.06
N GLY A 339 -24.89 2.40 12.63
CA GLY A 339 -25.92 3.22 13.24
C GLY A 339 -25.49 3.88 14.57
N GLN A 340 -24.20 3.88 14.87
CA GLN A 340 -23.57 4.52 16.03
C GLN A 340 -23.20 5.97 15.67
N TYR A 341 -24.21 6.79 15.40
CA TYR A 341 -24.00 8.12 14.82
C TYR A 341 -23.29 9.10 15.76
N ASP A 342 -23.51 9.00 17.06
CA ASP A 342 -22.84 9.84 18.05
C ASP A 342 -21.34 9.49 18.12
N ASP A 343 -20.99 8.20 18.13
CA ASP A 343 -19.59 7.75 18.09
C ASP A 343 -18.91 8.18 16.78
N ALA A 344 -19.62 8.09 15.65
CA ALA A 344 -19.12 8.54 14.36
C ALA A 344 -18.76 10.04 14.36
N ARG A 345 -19.60 10.87 14.99
CA ARG A 345 -19.32 12.29 15.19
C ARG A 345 -18.12 12.48 16.11
N GLU A 346 -18.08 11.80 17.26
CA GLU A 346 -16.99 11.93 18.24
C GLU A 346 -15.63 11.61 17.62
N TYR A 347 -15.50 10.52 16.85
CA TYR A 347 -14.24 10.21 16.15
C TYR A 347 -13.84 11.30 15.15
N THR A 348 -14.80 11.86 14.41
CA THR A 348 -14.54 12.95 13.44
C THR A 348 -14.11 14.24 14.15
N GLU A 349 -14.71 14.56 15.30
CA GLU A 349 -14.39 15.73 16.12
C GLU A 349 -12.98 15.69 16.69
N LYS A 350 -12.41 14.50 16.97
CA LYS A 350 -10.99 14.40 17.34
C LYS A 350 -10.09 14.99 16.25
N ILE A 351 -10.42 14.76 14.96
CA ILE A 351 -9.70 15.37 13.83
C ILE A 351 -9.95 16.88 13.79
N TYR A 352 -11.19 17.33 13.94
CA TYR A 352 -11.52 18.76 13.92
C TYR A 352 -10.74 19.54 14.97
N ALA A 353 -10.61 18.99 16.18
CA ALA A 353 -9.93 19.64 17.29
C ALA A 353 -8.49 20.06 16.99
N VAL A 354 -7.80 19.34 16.09
CA VAL A 354 -6.39 19.57 15.77
C VAL A 354 -6.17 20.10 14.34
N ARG A 355 -7.21 20.14 13.51
CA ARG A 355 -7.11 20.56 12.09
C ARG A 355 -7.77 21.88 11.78
N TYR A 356 -8.58 22.41 12.69
CA TYR A 356 -9.29 23.68 12.47
C TYR A 356 -8.95 24.70 13.54
N THR A 357 -9.14 26.00 13.21
CA THR A 357 -9.02 27.06 14.20
C THR A 357 -10.02 26.88 15.34
N ASP A 358 -9.72 27.44 16.50
CA ASP A 358 -10.56 27.40 17.70
C ASP A 358 -10.93 25.98 18.15
N GLY A 359 -9.99 25.02 17.94
CA GLY A 359 -10.20 23.62 18.30
C GLY A 359 -11.34 22.95 17.52
N GLY A 360 -11.66 23.49 16.33
CA GLY A 360 -12.72 22.94 15.48
C GLY A 360 -14.15 23.23 15.92
N ALA A 361 -14.38 24.12 16.91
CA ALA A 361 -15.70 24.33 17.51
C ALA A 361 -16.83 24.60 16.51
N ALA A 362 -16.55 25.38 15.44
CA ALA A 362 -17.55 25.64 14.40
C ALA A 362 -17.85 24.41 13.53
N LYS A 363 -16.85 23.54 13.30
CA LYS A 363 -17.01 22.27 12.57
C LYS A 363 -17.76 21.24 13.40
N THR A 364 -17.44 21.14 14.69
CA THR A 364 -18.16 20.30 15.67
C THR A 364 -19.62 20.68 15.71
N ALA A 365 -19.94 21.96 15.90
CA ALA A 365 -21.34 22.42 15.91
C ALA A 365 -22.07 22.16 14.56
N ALA A 366 -21.36 22.19 13.45
CA ALA A 366 -21.94 21.87 12.15
C ALA A 366 -22.27 20.39 11.99
N ILE A 367 -21.37 19.47 12.37
CA ILE A 367 -21.62 18.02 12.27
C ILE A 367 -22.66 17.55 13.28
N GLU A 368 -22.72 18.15 14.48
CA GLU A 368 -23.75 17.89 15.46
C GLU A 368 -25.15 18.30 14.97
N ALA A 369 -25.23 19.35 14.15
CA ALA A 369 -26.48 19.82 13.55
C ALA A 369 -26.84 19.09 12.22
N THR A 370 -25.98 18.22 11.73
CA THR A 370 -26.20 17.44 10.50
C THR A 370 -27.09 16.24 10.80
N ASP A 371 -28.08 15.98 9.94
CA ASP A 371 -28.92 14.78 10.06
C ASP A 371 -28.06 13.51 9.97
N ASP A 372 -28.42 12.48 10.73
CA ASP A 372 -27.66 11.22 10.83
C ASP A 372 -27.33 10.60 9.46
N THR A 373 -28.28 10.69 8.51
CA THR A 373 -28.12 10.18 7.15
C THR A 373 -27.03 10.89 6.34
N ASP A 374 -26.74 12.15 6.66
CA ASP A 374 -25.83 13.02 5.91
C ASP A 374 -24.44 13.12 6.58
N VAL A 375 -24.29 12.60 7.81
CA VAL A 375 -23.02 12.58 8.55
C VAL A 375 -21.93 11.82 7.77
N LEU A 376 -22.27 10.75 7.04
CA LEU A 376 -21.31 10.02 6.23
C LEU A 376 -20.63 10.90 5.18
N ASP A 377 -21.38 11.74 4.51
CA ASP A 377 -20.82 12.62 3.48
C ASP A 377 -19.77 13.56 4.10
N GLU A 378 -20.03 14.11 5.30
CA GLU A 378 -19.04 14.93 6.00
C GLU A 378 -17.81 14.13 6.46
N ILE A 379 -17.99 12.89 6.92
CA ILE A 379 -16.87 11.99 7.28
C ILE A 379 -15.99 11.70 6.04
N LEU A 380 -16.59 11.37 4.90
CA LEU A 380 -15.87 11.09 3.66
C LEU A 380 -15.17 12.34 3.10
N GLU A 381 -15.79 13.51 3.23
CA GLU A 381 -15.17 14.79 2.88
C GLU A 381 -14.00 15.13 3.82
N GLU A 382 -14.16 14.88 5.13
CA GLU A 382 -13.06 15.06 6.09
C GLU A 382 -11.91 14.09 5.81
N ARG A 383 -12.24 12.82 5.50
CA ARG A 383 -11.26 11.83 5.09
C ARG A 383 -10.49 12.27 3.85
N ALA A 384 -11.17 12.83 2.84
CA ALA A 384 -10.53 13.36 1.64
C ALA A 384 -9.57 14.52 1.97
N ARG A 385 -9.92 15.41 2.91
CA ARG A 385 -9.05 16.51 3.38
C ARG A 385 -7.88 16.01 4.20
N GLU A 386 -8.14 15.11 5.16
CA GLU A 386 -7.12 14.64 6.11
C GLU A 386 -6.05 13.78 5.42
N LEU A 387 -6.47 12.82 4.61
CA LEU A 387 -5.60 11.87 3.93
C LEU A 387 -5.19 12.32 2.51
N ALA A 388 -5.40 13.60 2.18
CA ALA A 388 -5.04 14.17 0.88
C ALA A 388 -3.58 13.87 0.52
N PHE A 389 -3.33 13.40 -0.69
CA PHE A 389 -2.01 13.07 -1.26
C PHE A 389 -1.24 11.96 -0.53
N GLU A 390 -1.93 11.14 0.27
CA GLU A 390 -1.36 9.96 0.93
C GLU A 390 -1.75 8.64 0.22
N GLY A 391 -2.23 8.70 -1.02
CA GLY A 391 -2.57 7.51 -1.81
C GLY A 391 -3.87 6.81 -1.38
N HIS A 392 -4.76 7.49 -0.65
CA HIS A 392 -6.06 6.94 -0.24
C HIS A 392 -7.18 7.28 -1.20
N ARG A 393 -7.18 8.48 -1.79
CA ARG A 393 -8.31 9.06 -2.52
C ARG A 393 -8.85 8.17 -3.64
N TRP A 394 -7.95 7.56 -4.46
CA TRP A 394 -8.37 6.67 -5.53
C TRP A 394 -9.18 5.48 -5.03
N PHE A 395 -8.73 4.85 -3.95
CA PHE A 395 -9.39 3.68 -3.36
C PHE A 395 -10.69 4.08 -2.65
N ASP A 396 -10.75 5.25 -2.02
CA ASP A 396 -12.00 5.79 -1.44
C ASP A 396 -13.04 6.07 -2.53
N LEU A 397 -12.65 6.65 -3.66
CA LEU A 397 -13.55 6.84 -4.81
C LEU A 397 -14.04 5.50 -5.37
N ARG A 398 -13.17 4.49 -5.44
CA ARG A 398 -13.52 3.16 -5.95
C ARG A 398 -14.54 2.41 -5.09
N ARG A 399 -14.44 2.51 -3.76
CA ARG A 399 -15.35 1.84 -2.82
C ARG A 399 -16.62 2.65 -2.54
N ASN A 400 -16.63 3.96 -2.81
CA ASN A 400 -17.74 4.86 -2.54
C ASN A 400 -18.34 5.40 -3.87
N GLY A 401 -19.06 4.54 -4.57
CA GLY A 401 -19.92 4.92 -5.69
C GLY A 401 -19.23 5.13 -7.03
N GLN A 402 -17.90 5.11 -7.13
CA GLN A 402 -17.16 5.25 -8.39
C GLN A 402 -17.67 6.44 -9.22
N PRO A 403 -17.58 7.69 -8.71
CA PRO A 403 -18.27 8.84 -9.27
C PRO A 403 -17.75 9.18 -10.68
N ARG A 404 -18.62 9.81 -11.49
CA ARG A 404 -18.19 10.39 -12.77
C ARG A 404 -17.16 11.49 -12.53
N MET A 405 -16.05 11.45 -13.28
CA MET A 405 -15.03 12.50 -13.29
C MET A 405 -14.80 13.01 -14.71
N GLU A 406 -14.59 14.32 -14.84
CA GLU A 406 -14.32 14.99 -16.11
C GLU A 406 -13.10 15.89 -15.99
N ARG A 407 -12.27 15.87 -17.02
CA ARG A 407 -11.03 16.65 -17.11
C ARG A 407 -10.85 17.25 -18.47
N ASN A 408 -10.33 18.47 -18.49
CA ASN A 408 -10.01 19.17 -19.72
C ASN A 408 -8.50 19.43 -19.81
N TYR A 409 -7.91 19.08 -20.95
CA TYR A 409 -6.50 19.30 -21.20
C TYR A 409 -6.29 19.67 -22.68
N ARG A 410 -5.68 20.82 -22.93
CA ARG A 410 -5.40 21.35 -24.29
C ARG A 410 -6.59 21.34 -25.25
N GLY A 411 -7.81 21.58 -24.75
CA GLY A 411 -9.05 21.63 -25.53
C GLY A 411 -9.73 20.27 -25.72
N GLU A 412 -9.16 19.19 -25.24
CA GLU A 412 -9.79 17.86 -25.21
C GLU A 412 -10.41 17.59 -23.85
N THR A 413 -11.56 16.90 -23.87
CA THR A 413 -12.28 16.49 -22.66
C THR A 413 -12.14 14.98 -22.46
N TYR A 414 -11.70 14.59 -21.30
CA TYR A 414 -11.56 13.18 -20.86
C TYR A 414 -12.58 12.91 -19.78
N VAL A 415 -13.32 11.81 -19.93
CA VAL A 415 -14.38 11.42 -19.00
C VAL A 415 -14.13 10.00 -18.49
N LEU A 416 -14.22 9.85 -17.18
CA LEU A 416 -14.41 8.58 -16.50
C LEU A 416 -15.85 8.54 -16.03
N GLU A 417 -16.67 7.66 -16.59
CA GLU A 417 -18.09 7.58 -16.24
C GLU A 417 -18.28 6.94 -14.84
N GLN A 418 -19.46 7.10 -14.27
CA GLN A 418 -19.78 6.43 -13.02
C GLN A 418 -19.77 4.91 -13.23
N GLY A 419 -19.08 4.17 -12.36
CA GLY A 419 -18.97 2.73 -12.49
C GLY A 419 -18.13 2.24 -13.68
N ASP A 420 -17.30 3.09 -14.27
CA ASP A 420 -16.45 2.77 -15.43
C ASP A 420 -15.45 1.65 -15.09
N ALA A 421 -15.28 0.71 -16.00
CA ALA A 421 -14.32 -0.40 -15.82
C ALA A 421 -12.87 0.09 -15.56
N ARG A 422 -12.52 1.30 -16.02
CA ARG A 422 -11.22 1.93 -15.79
C ARG A 422 -10.96 2.35 -14.33
N TYR A 423 -11.93 2.18 -13.43
CA TYR A 423 -11.67 2.23 -11.99
C TYR A 423 -10.78 1.07 -11.51
N THR A 424 -10.64 0.02 -12.31
CA THR A 424 -9.74 -1.11 -12.07
C THR A 424 -8.64 -1.11 -13.13
N LEU A 425 -7.37 -1.19 -12.71
CA LEU A 425 -6.25 -1.30 -13.66
C LEU A 425 -6.28 -2.66 -14.35
N ARG A 426 -5.80 -2.69 -15.59
CA ARG A 426 -5.57 -3.94 -16.32
C ARG A 426 -4.28 -4.60 -15.85
N ILE A 427 -4.27 -5.93 -15.78
CA ILE A 427 -3.04 -6.67 -15.60
C ILE A 427 -2.11 -6.36 -16.78
N PRO A 428 -0.83 -6.04 -16.54
CA PRO A 428 0.11 -5.70 -17.60
C PRO A 428 0.25 -6.81 -18.65
N ALA A 429 0.31 -6.42 -19.93
CA ALA A 429 0.40 -7.40 -21.04
C ALA A 429 1.66 -8.27 -20.96
N GLU A 430 2.78 -7.70 -20.51
CA GLU A 430 4.02 -8.45 -20.28
C GLU A 430 3.86 -9.51 -19.17
N ALA A 431 3.07 -9.23 -18.13
CA ALA A 431 2.79 -10.20 -17.08
C ALA A 431 1.97 -11.37 -17.62
N ILE A 432 0.95 -11.10 -18.45
CA ILE A 432 0.14 -12.13 -19.10
C ILE A 432 1.01 -12.96 -20.06
N THR A 433 1.92 -12.32 -20.79
CA THR A 433 2.83 -13.00 -21.70
C THR A 433 3.79 -13.94 -20.95
N ALA A 434 4.30 -13.48 -19.80
CA ALA A 434 5.18 -14.29 -18.94
C ALA A 434 4.43 -15.41 -18.20
N ASN A 435 3.17 -15.20 -17.87
CA ASN A 435 2.31 -16.18 -17.20
C ASN A 435 0.91 -16.21 -17.84
N PRO A 436 0.66 -17.09 -18.82
CA PRO A 436 -0.62 -17.20 -19.53
C PRO A 436 -1.82 -17.50 -18.62
N GLY A 437 -1.62 -18.09 -17.42
CA GLY A 437 -2.68 -18.31 -16.44
C GLY A 437 -3.32 -17.04 -15.90
N LEU A 438 -2.77 -15.86 -16.22
CA LEU A 438 -3.36 -14.56 -15.86
C LEU A 438 -4.44 -14.08 -16.85
N ALA A 439 -4.55 -14.72 -18.01
CA ALA A 439 -5.49 -14.31 -19.07
C ALA A 439 -6.93 -14.79 -18.80
N GLU A 440 -7.13 -15.74 -17.87
CA GLU A 440 -8.43 -16.37 -17.55
C GLU A 440 -9.17 -15.68 -16.39
#